data_2cc759eb4b58571797be637a5d624a52
#
_entry.id   2cc759eb4b58571797be637a5d624a52
#
_cell.length_a   1.000
_cell.length_b   1.000
_cell.length_c   1.000
_cell.angle_alpha   90.00
_cell.angle_beta   90.00
_cell.angle_gamma   90.00
#
_symmetry.space_group_name_H-M   'P 1'
#
loop_
_entity.id
_entity.type
_entity.pdbx_description
1 polymer ?
#
loop_
_entity_poly.entity_id
_entity_poly.type
_entity_poly.pdbx_seq_one_letter_code
_entity_poly.pdbx_strand_id
1 'polypeptide(L)'
;MIFLRVFLSVGRKTFIFFGGETHMPNAKVLESKKAVVEALTGKIKEATSVVFVDYKGITVAQDAELRTQFREAGVEYSVVKNTLTRFATKEVGYDFEAVLNGTTAMASTTGDPIAPARIVCEFAKKNKLKTLSIKGGIVEGSVLSAAELNGFGELPSKNALVASVLGTFLAPISSLAFVLDQIRIEKEGGAPAAETAEA
;
A
#
# COMPACT_ATOMS: atom_id res chain seq x y z
N MET A 1 7.82 4.08 65.50
CA MET A 1 9.20 4.18 65.88
C MET A 1 10.07 4.32 64.67
N ILE A 2 10.47 5.50 64.48
CA ILE A 2 11.65 6.15 63.88
C ILE A 2 11.71 6.15 62.34
N PHE A 3 11.33 7.28 61.87
CA PHE A 3 11.67 7.94 60.62
C PHE A 3 13.18 7.97 60.41
N LEU A 4 13.64 7.64 59.18
CA LEU A 4 14.90 8.17 58.69
C LEU A 4 14.66 8.95 57.40
N ARG A 5 14.56 10.30 57.58
CA ARG A 5 14.68 11.28 56.50
C ARG A 5 16.13 11.25 56.00
N VAL A 6 16.34 10.83 54.79
CA VAL A 6 17.58 11.22 54.07
C VAL A 6 17.22 12.34 53.12
N PHE A 7 17.60 13.54 53.53
CA PHE A 7 17.59 14.76 52.76
C PHE A 7 18.82 14.75 51.87
N LEU A 8 18.68 14.42 50.61
CA LEU A 8 19.72 14.70 49.62
C LEU A 8 19.22 15.87 48.74
N SER A 9 19.77 17.06 49.08
CA SER A 9 19.71 18.28 48.29
C SER A 9 20.63 18.14 47.09
N VAL A 10 20.08 18.00 45.86
CA VAL A 10 20.80 18.35 44.65
C VAL A 10 19.82 19.00 43.68
N GLY A 11 20.04 20.26 43.40
CA GLY A 11 19.72 20.96 42.14
C GLY A 11 18.25 21.02 41.70
N ARG A 12 17.60 22.12 42.06
CA ARG A 12 16.36 22.67 41.48
C ARG A 12 15.92 22.08 40.13
N LYS A 13 15.17 21.00 40.15
CA LYS A 13 14.09 20.72 39.23
C LYS A 13 13.00 20.06 40.06
N THR A 14 12.01 20.84 40.50
CA THR A 14 10.77 20.35 41.07
C THR A 14 10.10 19.51 39.99
N PHE A 15 10.30 18.22 40.06
CA PHE A 15 9.50 17.27 39.31
C PHE A 15 8.14 17.22 39.99
N ILE A 16 7.22 18.05 39.50
CA ILE A 16 5.82 17.93 39.89
C ILE A 16 5.34 16.61 39.29
N PHE A 17 5.34 15.57 40.12
CA PHE A 17 4.66 14.34 39.82
C PHE A 17 3.14 14.67 39.82
N PHE A 18 2.64 15.10 38.67
CA PHE A 18 1.21 15.04 38.44
C PHE A 18 0.84 13.56 38.51
N GLY A 19 0.27 13.16 39.63
CA GLY A 19 -0.46 11.90 39.74
C GLY A 19 -1.57 11.96 38.71
N GLY A 20 -1.26 11.55 37.48
CA GLY A 20 -2.25 11.35 36.45
C GLY A 20 -3.17 10.27 36.98
N GLU A 21 -4.38 10.67 37.38
CA GLU A 21 -5.49 9.74 37.50
C GLU A 21 -5.48 8.92 36.22
N THR A 22 -5.18 7.63 36.34
CA THR A 22 -5.35 6.68 35.24
C THR A 22 -6.85 6.66 34.96
N HIS A 23 -7.26 7.53 34.04
CA HIS A 23 -8.63 7.61 33.58
C HIS A 23 -8.96 6.24 32.99
N MET A 24 -9.56 5.37 33.78
CA MET A 24 -10.01 4.07 33.28
C MET A 24 -10.94 4.34 32.11
N PRO A 25 -10.62 3.83 30.91
CA PRO A 25 -11.43 4.06 29.74
C PRO A 25 -12.83 3.51 30.04
N ASN A 26 -13.86 4.30 29.78
CA ASN A 26 -15.26 3.90 29.95
C ASN A 26 -15.45 2.54 29.23
N ALA A 27 -16.02 1.55 29.94
CA ALA A 27 -16.19 0.20 29.43
C ALA A 27 -16.83 0.17 28.03
N LYS A 28 -17.85 1.00 27.78
CA LYS A 28 -18.50 1.15 26.47
C LYS A 28 -17.53 1.59 25.36
N VAL A 29 -16.60 2.50 25.67
CA VAL A 29 -15.58 2.97 24.69
C VAL A 29 -14.55 1.89 24.42
N LEU A 30 -14.25 1.04 25.40
CA LEU A 30 -13.33 -0.07 25.23
C LEU A 30 -13.95 -1.18 24.36
N GLU A 31 -15.23 -1.49 24.58
CA GLU A 31 -15.97 -2.44 23.75
C GLU A 31 -16.07 -1.98 22.29
N SER A 32 -16.41 -0.70 22.07
CA SER A 32 -16.45 -0.16 20.69
C SER A 32 -15.09 -0.24 19.98
N LYS A 33 -13.97 -0.02 20.69
CA LYS A 33 -12.63 -0.16 20.11
C LYS A 33 -12.28 -1.62 19.80
N LYS A 34 -12.68 -2.56 20.66
CA LYS A 34 -12.49 -3.99 20.39
C LYS A 34 -13.28 -4.42 19.16
N ALA A 35 -14.55 -4.03 19.04
CA ALA A 35 -15.35 -4.32 17.85
C ALA A 35 -14.71 -3.78 16.56
N VAL A 36 -14.10 -2.58 16.59
CA VAL A 36 -13.35 -2.05 15.44
C VAL A 36 -12.11 -2.88 15.13
N VAL A 37 -11.36 -3.33 16.14
CA VAL A 37 -10.17 -4.19 15.93
C VAL A 37 -10.59 -5.53 15.34
N GLU A 38 -11.64 -6.16 15.84
CA GLU A 38 -12.17 -7.42 15.30
C GLU A 38 -12.62 -7.27 13.84
N ALA A 39 -13.32 -6.18 13.50
CA ALA A 39 -13.71 -5.88 12.13
C ALA A 39 -12.49 -5.67 11.21
N LEU A 40 -11.44 -4.98 11.69
CA LEU A 40 -10.19 -4.80 10.94
C LEU A 40 -9.43 -6.11 10.77
N THR A 41 -9.37 -6.93 11.82
CA THR A 41 -8.74 -8.26 11.77
C THR A 41 -9.44 -9.16 10.74
N GLY A 42 -10.78 -9.13 10.69
CA GLY A 42 -11.57 -9.82 9.67
C GLY A 42 -11.21 -9.34 8.26
N LYS A 43 -11.21 -8.03 8.02
CA LYS A 43 -10.84 -7.44 6.72
C LYS A 43 -9.43 -7.79 6.28
N ILE A 44 -8.45 -7.77 7.20
CA ILE A 44 -7.06 -8.13 6.88
C ILE A 44 -6.93 -9.62 6.52
N LYS A 45 -7.70 -10.50 7.17
CA LYS A 45 -7.69 -11.94 6.87
C LYS A 45 -8.36 -12.29 5.54
N GLU A 46 -9.44 -11.59 5.19
CA GLU A 46 -10.19 -11.81 3.94
C GLU A 46 -9.51 -11.16 2.73
N ALA A 47 -8.74 -10.09 2.95
CA ALA A 47 -8.07 -9.37 1.88
C ALA A 47 -6.89 -10.18 1.30
N THR A 48 -6.80 -10.23 -0.03
CA THR A 48 -5.64 -10.78 -0.75
C THR A 48 -4.42 -9.88 -0.60
N SER A 49 -4.64 -8.56 -0.59
CA SER A 49 -3.59 -7.59 -0.30
C SER A 49 -4.10 -6.43 0.55
N VAL A 50 -3.20 -5.91 1.39
CA VAL A 50 -3.43 -4.73 2.24
C VAL A 50 -2.23 -3.82 2.10
N VAL A 51 -2.44 -2.59 1.66
CA VAL A 51 -1.38 -1.59 1.46
C VAL A 51 -1.61 -0.40 2.38
N PHE A 52 -0.57 -0.02 3.12
CA PHE A 52 -0.57 1.17 3.98
C PHE A 52 0.03 2.35 3.23
N VAL A 53 -0.74 3.42 3.15
CA VAL A 53 -0.40 4.61 2.37
C VAL A 53 -0.34 5.83 3.28
N ASP A 54 0.64 6.71 3.06
CA ASP A 54 0.69 8.03 3.67
C ASP A 54 -0.08 9.03 2.78
N TYR A 55 -1.15 9.61 3.31
CA TYR A 55 -1.98 10.59 2.58
C TYR A 55 -1.69 12.04 2.99
N LYS A 56 -0.53 12.30 3.59
CA LYS A 56 -0.16 13.65 4.02
C LYS A 56 -0.07 14.61 2.82
N GLY A 57 -0.68 15.79 2.95
CA GLY A 57 -0.56 16.85 1.95
C GLY A 57 -1.44 16.71 0.70
N ILE A 58 -2.41 15.81 0.71
CA ILE A 58 -3.42 15.69 -0.34
C ILE A 58 -4.57 16.69 -0.08
N THR A 59 -5.08 17.32 -1.14
CA THR A 59 -6.27 18.16 -1.07
C THR A 59 -7.54 17.31 -1.02
N VAL A 60 -8.65 17.88 -0.53
CA VAL A 60 -9.94 17.17 -0.46
C VAL A 60 -10.42 16.70 -1.83
N ALA A 61 -10.21 17.51 -2.88
CA ALA A 61 -10.57 17.13 -4.23
C ALA A 61 -9.78 15.91 -4.72
N GLN A 62 -8.47 15.90 -4.48
CA GLN A 62 -7.58 14.78 -4.84
C GLN A 62 -7.93 13.51 -4.05
N ASP A 63 -8.27 13.62 -2.75
CA ASP A 63 -8.71 12.45 -1.97
C ASP A 63 -10.03 11.87 -2.51
N ALA A 64 -10.96 12.74 -2.96
CA ALA A 64 -12.21 12.31 -3.58
C ALA A 64 -11.96 11.55 -4.90
N GLU A 65 -11.08 12.05 -5.76
CA GLU A 65 -10.67 11.37 -7.00
C GLU A 65 -10.01 10.02 -6.71
N LEU A 66 -9.07 9.98 -5.74
CA LEU A 66 -8.39 8.76 -5.33
C LEU A 66 -9.38 7.71 -4.83
N ARG A 67 -10.36 8.10 -4.01
CA ARG A 67 -11.43 7.21 -3.54
C ARG A 67 -12.30 6.68 -4.66
N THR A 68 -12.54 7.49 -5.69
CA THR A 68 -13.31 7.06 -6.87
C THR A 68 -12.55 5.99 -7.64
N GLN A 69 -11.25 6.20 -7.91
CA GLN A 69 -10.39 5.23 -8.59
C GLN A 69 -10.29 3.91 -7.80
N PHE A 70 -10.18 3.98 -6.48
CA PHE A 70 -10.18 2.77 -5.64
C PHE A 70 -11.50 2.00 -5.73
N ARG A 71 -12.64 2.69 -5.72
CA ARG A 71 -13.96 2.04 -5.88
C ARG A 71 -14.12 1.37 -7.24
N GLU A 72 -13.68 2.03 -8.31
CA GLU A 72 -13.72 1.48 -9.67
C GLU A 72 -12.87 0.20 -9.80
N ALA A 73 -11.76 0.14 -9.08
CA ALA A 73 -10.88 -1.03 -9.02
C ALA A 73 -11.29 -2.10 -7.99
N GLY A 74 -12.39 -1.89 -7.25
CA GLY A 74 -12.85 -2.83 -6.22
C GLY A 74 -11.94 -2.87 -4.97
N VAL A 75 -11.22 -1.78 -4.69
CA VAL A 75 -10.35 -1.63 -3.53
C VAL A 75 -11.09 -0.85 -2.44
N GLU A 76 -11.14 -1.39 -1.23
CA GLU A 76 -11.67 -0.69 -0.07
C GLU A 76 -10.59 0.21 0.53
N TYR A 77 -10.81 1.52 0.51
CA TYR A 77 -9.92 2.52 1.07
C TYR A 77 -10.51 3.11 2.34
N SER A 78 -9.82 2.98 3.47
CA SER A 78 -10.25 3.49 4.76
C SER A 78 -9.10 4.12 5.54
N VAL A 79 -9.41 5.21 6.25
CA VAL A 79 -8.46 5.86 7.16
C VAL A 79 -8.73 5.32 8.57
N VAL A 80 -7.74 4.65 9.14
CA VAL A 80 -7.85 3.97 10.43
C VAL A 80 -6.78 4.50 11.39
N LYS A 81 -7.11 4.47 12.68
CA LYS A 81 -6.16 4.86 13.72
C LYS A 81 -5.02 3.84 13.84
N ASN A 82 -3.76 4.29 13.73
CA ASN A 82 -2.57 3.44 13.75
C ASN A 82 -2.52 2.46 14.94
N THR A 83 -2.94 2.91 16.13
CA THR A 83 -2.95 2.03 17.32
C THR A 83 -3.89 0.84 17.15
N LEU A 84 -5.08 1.03 16.54
CA LEU A 84 -6.03 -0.06 16.29
C LEU A 84 -5.53 -0.99 15.20
N THR A 85 -4.93 -0.43 14.16
CA THR A 85 -4.31 -1.22 13.07
C THR A 85 -3.17 -2.08 13.60
N ARG A 86 -2.32 -1.54 14.50
CA ARG A 86 -1.24 -2.32 15.13
C ARG A 86 -1.76 -3.52 15.93
N PHE A 87 -2.85 -3.35 16.66
CA PHE A 87 -3.47 -4.49 17.37
C PHE A 87 -4.01 -5.52 16.39
N ALA A 88 -4.73 -5.08 15.35
CA ALA A 88 -5.27 -5.99 14.34
C ALA A 88 -4.18 -6.75 13.57
N THR A 89 -3.08 -6.08 13.18
CA THR A 89 -1.96 -6.74 12.48
C THR A 89 -1.21 -7.73 13.36
N LYS A 90 -1.02 -7.42 14.65
CA LYS A 90 -0.42 -8.34 15.61
C LYS A 90 -1.27 -9.60 15.86
N GLU A 91 -2.58 -9.48 15.90
CA GLU A 91 -3.49 -10.63 16.03
C GLU A 91 -3.42 -11.57 14.81
N VAL A 92 -3.13 -11.02 13.63
CA VAL A 92 -2.92 -11.82 12.41
C VAL A 92 -1.50 -12.38 12.33
N GLY A 93 -0.55 -11.87 13.12
CA GLY A 93 0.83 -12.32 13.17
C GLY A 93 1.82 -11.48 12.35
N TYR A 94 1.41 -10.31 11.88
CA TYR A 94 2.28 -9.39 11.13
C TYR A 94 2.75 -8.22 12.00
N ASP A 95 4.04 -7.93 11.94
CA ASP A 95 4.61 -6.79 12.68
C ASP A 95 4.83 -5.58 11.76
N PHE A 96 4.04 -4.53 12.00
CA PHE A 96 4.11 -3.24 11.30
C PHE A 96 4.37 -2.06 12.25
N GLU A 97 4.95 -2.30 13.44
CA GLU A 97 5.16 -1.22 14.41
C GLU A 97 5.99 -0.07 13.86
N ALA A 98 7.03 -0.38 13.10
CA ALA A 98 7.92 0.62 12.50
C ALA A 98 7.25 1.42 11.37
N VAL A 99 6.33 0.80 10.63
CA VAL A 99 5.68 1.36 9.43
C VAL A 99 4.48 2.24 9.78
N LEU A 100 3.71 1.87 10.80
CA LEU A 100 2.47 2.55 11.20
C LEU A 100 2.74 3.80 12.07
N ASN A 101 3.50 4.75 11.55
CA ASN A 101 3.78 6.03 12.19
C ASN A 101 3.24 7.19 11.33
N GLY A 102 2.67 8.23 11.98
CA GLY A 102 2.10 9.41 11.30
C GLY A 102 0.74 9.13 10.65
N THR A 103 0.44 9.83 9.55
CA THR A 103 -0.81 9.66 8.79
C THR A 103 -0.78 8.34 8.03
N THR A 104 -1.81 7.52 8.19
CA THR A 104 -1.88 6.22 7.53
C THR A 104 -3.30 5.91 7.10
N ALA A 105 -3.46 5.56 5.84
CA ALA A 105 -4.67 4.99 5.29
C ALA A 105 -4.39 3.53 4.89
N MET A 106 -5.41 2.70 4.94
CA MET A 106 -5.39 1.30 4.58
C MET A 106 -6.20 1.10 3.30
N ALA A 107 -5.58 0.55 2.29
CA ALA A 107 -6.23 0.09 1.06
C ALA A 107 -6.20 -1.44 1.04
N SER A 108 -7.36 -2.08 1.05
CA SER A 108 -7.51 -3.54 1.05
C SER A 108 -8.27 -4.00 -0.18
N THR A 109 -7.86 -5.13 -0.75
CA THR A 109 -8.55 -5.75 -1.88
C THR A 109 -8.61 -7.26 -1.74
N THR A 110 -9.68 -7.83 -2.27
CA THR A 110 -9.87 -9.29 -2.41
C THR A 110 -9.64 -9.76 -3.86
N GLY A 111 -9.49 -8.83 -4.80
CA GLY A 111 -9.27 -9.10 -6.22
C GLY A 111 -7.79 -9.09 -6.61
N ASP A 112 -7.42 -8.15 -7.49
CA ASP A 112 -6.04 -7.98 -7.95
C ASP A 112 -5.11 -7.51 -6.81
N PRO A 113 -4.10 -8.30 -6.39
CA PRO A 113 -3.23 -7.95 -5.27
C PRO A 113 -2.36 -6.72 -5.54
N ILE A 114 -2.10 -6.41 -6.80
CA ILE A 114 -1.25 -5.29 -7.23
C ILE A 114 -2.05 -3.98 -7.39
N ALA A 115 -3.37 -4.06 -7.57
CA ALA A 115 -4.23 -2.92 -7.87
C ALA A 115 -4.07 -1.74 -6.89
N PRO A 116 -4.07 -1.92 -5.54
CA PRO A 116 -3.93 -0.80 -4.64
C PRO A 116 -2.59 -0.08 -4.75
N ALA A 117 -1.48 -0.82 -4.92
CA ALA A 117 -0.15 -0.23 -5.09
C ALA A 117 -0.05 0.56 -6.42
N ARG A 118 -0.57 -0.01 -7.52
CA ARG A 118 -0.57 0.63 -8.84
C ARG A 118 -1.34 1.95 -8.83
N ILE A 119 -2.56 1.96 -8.31
CA ILE A 119 -3.39 3.17 -8.25
C ILE A 119 -2.70 4.29 -7.47
N VAL A 120 -2.08 3.96 -6.33
CA VAL A 120 -1.33 4.94 -5.53
C VAL A 120 -0.15 5.51 -6.31
N CYS A 121 0.63 4.66 -6.99
CA CYS A 121 1.78 5.08 -7.78
C CYS A 121 1.37 5.91 -9.00
N GLU A 122 0.34 5.50 -9.74
CA GLU A 122 -0.19 6.25 -10.88
C GLU A 122 -0.74 7.61 -10.46
N PHE A 123 -1.49 7.64 -9.37
CA PHE A 123 -2.03 8.89 -8.82
C PHE A 123 -0.93 9.84 -8.35
N ALA A 124 0.10 9.32 -7.66
CA ALA A 124 1.25 10.10 -7.24
C ALA A 124 2.02 10.68 -8.43
N LYS A 125 2.22 9.89 -9.50
CA LYS A 125 2.88 10.32 -10.75
C LYS A 125 2.04 11.39 -11.48
N LYS A 126 0.73 11.17 -11.62
CA LYS A 126 -0.21 12.07 -12.31
C LYS A 126 -0.28 13.45 -11.66
N ASN A 127 -0.39 13.48 -10.35
CA ASN A 127 -0.53 14.72 -9.58
C ASN A 127 0.82 15.30 -9.10
N LYS A 128 1.95 14.69 -9.44
CA LYS A 128 3.31 15.05 -8.99
C LYS A 128 3.41 15.19 -7.46
N LEU A 129 2.64 14.37 -6.74
CA LEU A 129 2.57 14.38 -5.28
C LEU A 129 3.73 13.59 -4.71
N LYS A 130 4.76 14.29 -4.24
CA LYS A 130 5.89 13.65 -3.51
C LYS A 130 5.52 13.19 -2.11
N THR A 131 4.39 13.65 -1.58
CA THR A 131 3.93 13.38 -0.22
C THR A 131 3.08 12.12 -0.11
N LEU A 132 2.42 11.70 -1.21
CA LEU A 132 1.70 10.43 -1.27
C LEU A 132 2.72 9.30 -1.47
N SER A 133 2.93 8.50 -0.45
CA SER A 133 3.90 7.41 -0.50
C SER A 133 3.34 6.14 0.12
N ILE A 134 3.76 5.01 -0.41
CA ILE A 134 3.46 3.71 0.17
C ILE A 134 4.43 3.49 1.34
N LYS A 135 3.92 3.09 2.49
CA LYS A 135 4.70 2.77 3.69
C LYS A 135 5.11 1.31 3.76
N GLY A 136 4.24 0.44 3.34
CA GLY A 136 4.41 -1.00 3.38
C GLY A 136 3.06 -1.69 3.21
N GLY A 137 3.07 -3.01 3.22
CA GLY A 137 1.82 -3.77 3.12
C GLY A 137 2.03 -5.27 3.17
N ILE A 138 0.92 -5.96 2.99
CA ILE A 138 0.84 -7.41 2.94
C ILE A 138 0.30 -7.76 1.56
N VAL A 139 0.98 -8.63 0.86
CA VAL A 139 0.52 -9.16 -0.43
C VAL A 139 0.63 -10.68 -0.37
N GLU A 140 -0.49 -11.37 -0.57
CA GLU A 140 -0.57 -12.85 -0.53
C GLU A 140 0.10 -13.47 0.71
N GLY A 141 -0.07 -12.83 1.88
CA GLY A 141 0.51 -13.31 3.14
C GLY A 141 1.98 -12.94 3.37
N SER A 142 2.64 -12.28 2.42
CA SER A 142 4.01 -11.79 2.54
C SER A 142 4.04 -10.33 2.96
N VAL A 143 4.88 -9.99 3.94
CA VAL A 143 5.11 -8.60 4.34
C VAL A 143 6.11 -7.97 3.37
N LEU A 144 5.72 -6.89 2.73
CA LEU A 144 6.54 -6.18 1.75
C LEU A 144 6.91 -4.77 2.23
N SER A 145 8.13 -4.37 1.93
CA SER A 145 8.63 -3.03 2.22
C SER A 145 8.07 -2.00 1.24
N ALA A 146 8.23 -0.71 1.58
CA ALA A 146 7.82 0.39 0.71
C ALA A 146 8.51 0.35 -0.66
N ALA A 147 9.79 -0.05 -0.72
CA ALA A 147 10.56 -0.10 -1.95
C ALA A 147 10.03 -1.19 -2.91
N GLU A 148 9.73 -2.37 -2.38
CA GLU A 148 9.17 -3.50 -3.13
C GLU A 148 7.77 -3.17 -3.66
N LEU A 149 6.90 -2.58 -2.81
CA LEU A 149 5.55 -2.18 -3.23
C LEU A 149 5.54 -1.07 -4.29
N ASN A 150 6.50 -0.15 -4.25
CA ASN A 150 6.67 0.82 -5.33
C ASN A 150 7.06 0.14 -6.64
N GLY A 151 7.92 -0.88 -6.61
CA GLY A 151 8.22 -1.72 -7.77
C GLY A 151 6.97 -2.42 -8.33
N PHE A 152 6.11 -2.96 -7.46
CA PHE A 152 4.83 -3.53 -7.88
C PHE A 152 3.87 -2.47 -8.47
N GLY A 153 3.92 -1.24 -7.96
CA GLY A 153 3.10 -0.14 -8.48
C GLY A 153 3.48 0.31 -9.91
N GLU A 154 4.66 -0.07 -10.40
CA GLU A 154 5.09 0.18 -11.78
C GLU A 154 4.68 -0.94 -12.75
N LEU A 155 4.25 -2.08 -12.21
CA LEU A 155 3.83 -3.20 -13.03
C LEU A 155 2.44 -2.97 -13.64
N PRO A 156 2.22 -3.41 -14.88
CA PRO A 156 0.89 -3.41 -15.49
C PRO A 156 -0.04 -4.41 -14.78
N SER A 157 -1.32 -4.41 -15.16
CA SER A 157 -2.30 -5.35 -14.58
C SER A 157 -1.89 -6.82 -14.79
N LYS A 158 -2.38 -7.72 -13.94
CA LYS A 158 -2.12 -9.16 -14.03
C LYS A 158 -2.37 -9.71 -15.43
N ASN A 159 -3.46 -9.32 -16.08
CA ASN A 159 -3.78 -9.76 -17.42
C ASN A 159 -2.78 -9.22 -18.46
N ALA A 160 -2.32 -7.99 -18.32
CA ALA A 160 -1.32 -7.41 -19.20
C ALA A 160 0.06 -8.07 -19.01
N LEU A 161 0.42 -8.46 -17.77
CA LEU A 161 1.64 -9.25 -17.51
C LEU A 161 1.56 -10.63 -18.20
N VAL A 162 0.45 -11.33 -18.08
CA VAL A 162 0.23 -12.61 -18.75
C VAL A 162 0.31 -12.43 -20.27
N ALA A 163 -0.33 -11.39 -20.81
CA ALA A 163 -0.26 -11.09 -22.24
C ALA A 163 1.15 -10.79 -22.70
N SER A 164 1.94 -10.04 -21.92
CA SER A 164 3.35 -9.77 -22.21
C SER A 164 4.21 -11.04 -22.27
N VAL A 165 4.01 -11.94 -21.28
CA VAL A 165 4.72 -13.23 -21.27
C VAL A 165 4.34 -14.08 -22.49
N LEU A 166 3.05 -14.18 -22.82
CA LEU A 166 2.60 -14.90 -24.02
C LEU A 166 3.15 -14.26 -25.29
N GLY A 167 3.21 -12.93 -25.36
CA GLY A 167 3.81 -12.18 -26.46
C GLY A 167 5.30 -12.52 -26.66
N THR A 168 6.06 -12.64 -25.57
CA THR A 168 7.49 -13.01 -25.66
C THR A 168 7.69 -14.44 -26.19
N PHE A 169 6.79 -15.36 -25.91
CA PHE A 169 6.84 -16.70 -26.50
C PHE A 169 6.48 -16.71 -28.00
N LEU A 170 5.59 -15.83 -28.43
CA LEU A 170 5.22 -15.71 -29.85
C LEU A 170 6.20 -14.87 -30.66
N ALA A 171 7.00 -14.00 -30.03
CA ALA A 171 7.93 -13.10 -30.69
C ALA A 171 8.91 -13.80 -31.65
N PRO A 172 9.55 -14.95 -31.31
CA PRO A 172 10.44 -15.64 -32.23
C PRO A 172 9.75 -16.11 -33.50
N ILE A 173 8.51 -16.57 -33.40
CA ILE A 173 7.72 -17.06 -34.54
C ILE A 173 7.32 -15.88 -35.43
N SER A 174 6.83 -14.80 -34.80
CA SER A 174 6.42 -13.58 -35.53
C SER A 174 7.61 -12.90 -36.20
N SER A 175 8.79 -12.86 -35.58
CA SER A 175 9.98 -12.28 -36.15
C SER A 175 10.49 -13.12 -37.36
N LEU A 176 10.38 -14.46 -37.29
CA LEU A 176 10.73 -15.29 -38.43
C LEU A 176 9.78 -15.07 -39.62
N ALA A 177 8.49 -15.00 -39.35
CA ALA A 177 7.46 -14.70 -40.37
C ALA A 177 7.75 -13.34 -41.04
N PHE A 178 8.04 -12.31 -40.22
CA PHE A 178 8.38 -10.98 -40.70
C PHE A 178 9.61 -10.97 -41.60
N VAL A 179 10.70 -11.68 -41.23
CA VAL A 179 11.90 -11.78 -42.03
C VAL A 179 11.63 -12.48 -43.36
N LEU A 180 10.81 -13.53 -43.34
CA LEU A 180 10.41 -14.23 -44.58
C LEU A 180 9.61 -13.32 -45.52
N ASP A 181 8.69 -12.54 -44.97
CA ASP A 181 7.92 -11.57 -45.75
C ASP A 181 8.80 -10.46 -46.30
N GLN A 182 9.78 -9.95 -45.54
CA GLN A 182 10.78 -8.98 -46.03
C GLN A 182 11.59 -9.52 -47.21
N ILE A 183 12.08 -10.75 -47.11
CA ILE A 183 12.81 -11.42 -48.19
C ILE A 183 11.94 -11.58 -49.43
N ARG A 184 10.65 -11.88 -49.25
CA ARG A 184 9.68 -11.97 -50.33
C ARG A 184 9.49 -10.61 -51.02
N ILE A 185 9.26 -9.53 -50.26
CA ILE A 185 9.10 -8.18 -50.79
C ILE A 185 10.34 -7.71 -51.54
N GLU A 186 11.53 -7.96 -51.00
CA GLU A 186 12.79 -7.64 -51.69
C GLU A 186 12.95 -8.39 -53.04
N LYS A 187 12.55 -9.66 -53.09
CA LYS A 187 12.56 -10.45 -54.32
C LYS A 187 11.52 -10.03 -55.36
N GLU A 188 10.36 -9.56 -54.90
CA GLU A 188 9.26 -9.09 -55.74
C GLU A 188 9.42 -7.60 -56.15
N GLY A 189 10.52 -6.91 -55.71
CA GLY A 189 10.84 -5.52 -56.13
C GLY A 189 9.94 -4.47 -55.44
N GLY A 190 9.27 -4.82 -54.38
CA GLY A 190 8.46 -3.92 -53.60
C GLY A 190 9.28 -3.17 -52.53
N ALA A 191 8.99 -1.89 -52.31
CA ALA A 191 9.60 -1.12 -51.23
C ALA A 191 9.24 -1.72 -49.86
N PRO A 192 10.16 -1.81 -48.88
CA PRO A 192 9.88 -2.35 -47.58
C PRO A 192 8.82 -1.48 -46.87
N ALA A 193 7.71 -2.09 -46.47
CA ALA A 193 6.75 -1.47 -45.59
C ALA A 193 7.36 -1.36 -44.16
N ALA A 194 8.08 -0.26 -43.93
CA ALA A 194 8.55 0.12 -42.60
C ALA A 194 7.43 0.77 -41.81
N GLU A 195 6.42 0.00 -41.43
CA GLU A 195 5.40 0.47 -40.48
C GLU A 195 4.61 -0.73 -39.96
N THR A 196 5.01 -1.26 -38.83
CA THR A 196 4.15 -1.82 -37.76
C THR A 196 4.99 -2.62 -36.75
N ALA A 197 5.90 -1.96 -36.08
CA ALA A 197 6.58 -2.52 -34.91
C ALA A 197 6.50 -1.56 -33.71
N GLU A 198 5.38 -0.82 -33.58
CA GLU A 198 5.01 -0.10 -32.37
C GLU A 198 3.54 -0.34 -32.08
N ALA A 199 3.25 -1.32 -31.24
CA ALA A 199 2.05 -1.44 -30.45
C ALA A 199 2.32 -2.31 -29.20
#